data_90bd9a69aaf66bc2b6abde4b0cc303d5
#
_entry.id   90bd9a69aaf66bc2b6abde4b0cc303d5
#
_cell.length_a   1.000
_cell.length_b   1.000
_cell.length_c   1.000
_cell.angle_alpha   90.00
_cell.angle_beta   90.00
_cell.angle_gamma   90.00
#
_symmetry.space_group_name_H-M   'P 1'
#
loop_
_entity.id
_entity.type
_entity.pdbx_description
1 polymer ?
#
loop_
_entity_poly.entity_id
_entity_poly.type
_entity_poly.pdbx_seq_one_letter_code
_entity_poly.pdbx_strand_id
1 'polypeptide(L)'
;MNFKEIEKKWQKKWEETNLYAFDPSSKKEKLYCLEMFSYPSGAKLHLGHWYNFGVTDTWARYKKMCGYNLFHPMGFDAFGLPAENYAIKTGIHPRISTEKNIDTMEHQLKVIGGSWDWNHEVVTCREEYYKWTQWMFLALYKHGLAYKKEAPVNWCPSCNTVLANEQVISGECERCGSTVIHKKMSQWFFKITDYAEELLQDLDNLDWPEKTKVLQRNWIGKSNGAYVNFKIKGFDDSFTVFTTRADTLFGATYCVLAPEHELVDKITTKEQREAVEAYKLEASKQSEIERTSTVKEKTGVFTGAYAINPVNNKEIPIWISDYVLASYGTGAIMAVPAHDERDYDFARKFGLDIIQVLEEETGDPHQNEQKKDSIVAIVYSKEKNKYLTLNWHEQGGRLFIGGTRKENESALECAKREIAEETGFTKLKLIRELPRINHHYYAYN
;
A
#
# COMPACT_ATOMS: atom_id res chain seq x y z
N MET A 1 -40.44 25.96 23.70
CA MET A 1 -39.75 24.98 24.56
C MET A 1 -38.29 25.39 24.63
N ASN A 2 -37.72 25.57 25.80
CA ASN A 2 -36.33 25.96 25.96
C ASN A 2 -35.44 24.69 26.05
N PHE A 3 -34.96 24.23 24.93
CA PHE A 3 -34.14 23.01 24.87
C PHE A 3 -32.89 23.10 25.76
N LYS A 4 -32.21 24.24 25.78
CA LYS A 4 -30.99 24.43 26.60
C LYS A 4 -31.21 24.24 28.09
N GLU A 5 -32.36 24.64 28.62
CA GLU A 5 -32.71 24.43 30.04
C GLU A 5 -33.02 22.95 30.30
N ILE A 6 -33.71 22.29 29.38
CA ILE A 6 -34.02 20.87 29.49
C ILE A 6 -32.74 20.05 29.47
N GLU A 7 -31.83 20.31 28.52
CA GLU A 7 -30.54 19.64 28.39
C GLU A 7 -29.72 19.79 29.68
N LYS A 8 -29.49 21.01 30.14
CA LYS A 8 -28.77 21.27 31.39
C LYS A 8 -29.37 20.55 32.61
N LYS A 9 -30.71 20.53 32.74
CA LYS A 9 -31.41 19.84 33.83
C LYS A 9 -31.10 18.35 33.81
N TRP A 10 -31.18 17.71 32.63
CA TRP A 10 -31.01 16.26 32.52
C TRP A 10 -29.54 15.83 32.57
N GLN A 11 -28.63 16.57 31.98
CA GLN A 11 -27.20 16.32 32.08
C GLN A 11 -26.73 16.37 33.53
N LYS A 12 -27.15 17.41 34.29
CA LYS A 12 -26.88 17.51 35.74
C LYS A 12 -27.41 16.29 36.50
N LYS A 13 -28.65 15.85 36.21
CA LYS A 13 -29.23 14.68 36.85
C LYS A 13 -28.49 13.38 36.52
N TRP A 14 -28.03 13.19 35.28
CA TRP A 14 -27.24 12.04 34.87
C TRP A 14 -25.90 11.99 35.61
N GLU A 15 -25.27 13.12 35.78
CA GLU A 15 -24.03 13.26 36.54
C GLU A 15 -24.22 12.95 38.02
N GLU A 16 -25.22 13.57 38.66
CA GLU A 16 -25.53 13.33 40.06
C GLU A 16 -25.91 11.88 40.40
N THR A 17 -26.47 11.17 39.44
CA THR A 17 -26.89 9.76 39.61
C THR A 17 -25.87 8.77 39.09
N ASN A 18 -24.73 9.22 38.49
CA ASN A 18 -23.77 8.37 37.80
C ASN A 18 -24.43 7.41 36.80
N LEU A 19 -25.43 7.90 36.04
CA LEU A 19 -26.30 7.08 35.22
C LEU A 19 -25.52 6.17 34.25
N TYR A 20 -24.42 6.62 33.73
CA TYR A 20 -23.63 5.92 32.72
C TYR A 20 -22.41 5.19 33.29
N ALA A 21 -22.19 5.21 34.59
CA ALA A 21 -21.12 4.46 35.23
C ALA A 21 -21.26 2.95 34.98
N PHE A 22 -20.14 2.31 34.68
CA PHE A 22 -20.03 0.86 34.60
C PHE A 22 -19.90 0.27 36.01
N ASP A 23 -20.69 -0.76 36.30
CA ASP A 23 -20.59 -1.48 37.56
C ASP A 23 -19.92 -2.84 37.38
N PRO A 24 -18.65 -3.01 37.77
CA PRO A 24 -17.96 -4.27 37.62
C PRO A 24 -18.54 -5.44 38.41
N SER A 25 -19.36 -5.12 39.46
CA SER A 25 -20.02 -6.12 40.32
C SER A 25 -21.37 -6.59 39.80
N SER A 26 -21.90 -5.91 38.78
CA SER A 26 -23.22 -6.20 38.23
C SER A 26 -23.32 -7.59 37.63
N LYS A 27 -24.43 -8.29 37.87
CA LYS A 27 -24.76 -9.58 37.25
C LYS A 27 -25.41 -9.45 35.87
N LYS A 28 -25.70 -8.23 35.43
CA LYS A 28 -26.23 -7.99 34.09
C LYS A 28 -25.18 -8.36 33.03
N GLU A 29 -25.67 -8.73 31.86
CA GLU A 29 -24.79 -8.98 30.71
C GLU A 29 -23.93 -7.76 30.43
N LYS A 30 -22.61 -7.96 30.35
CA LYS A 30 -21.62 -6.91 30.07
C LYS A 30 -21.55 -6.61 28.59
N LEU A 31 -21.52 -5.35 28.25
CA LEU A 31 -21.33 -4.89 26.89
C LEU A 31 -20.27 -3.81 26.87
N TYR A 32 -19.23 -4.03 26.07
CA TYR A 32 -18.15 -3.07 25.87
C TYR A 32 -18.39 -2.30 24.57
N CYS A 33 -18.63 -0.99 24.69
CA CYS A 33 -18.80 -0.08 23.56
C CYS A 33 -17.50 0.71 23.37
N LEU A 34 -16.79 0.42 22.28
CA LEU A 34 -15.53 1.08 21.93
C LEU A 34 -15.75 2.23 20.97
N GLU A 35 -15.09 3.35 21.25
CA GLU A 35 -14.98 4.49 20.37
C GLU A 35 -13.54 4.90 20.20
N MET A 36 -13.26 5.60 19.10
CA MET A 36 -11.97 6.20 18.84
C MET A 36 -11.80 7.44 19.71
N PHE A 37 -10.72 7.50 20.50
CA PHE A 37 -10.43 8.65 21.34
C PHE A 37 -10.11 9.89 20.51
N SER A 38 -10.53 11.06 21.01
CA SER A 38 -10.19 12.33 20.41
C SER A 38 -8.71 12.65 20.57
N TYR A 39 -8.12 13.26 19.53
CA TYR A 39 -6.75 13.74 19.58
C TYR A 39 -6.72 15.24 19.92
N PRO A 40 -6.13 15.67 21.06
CA PRO A 40 -6.19 17.07 21.53
C PRO A 40 -5.12 17.94 20.85
N SER A 41 -4.89 17.79 19.54
CA SER A 41 -3.97 18.62 18.76
C SER A 41 -4.46 20.04 18.49
N GLY A 42 -5.72 20.30 18.72
CA GLY A 42 -6.36 21.61 18.61
C GLY A 42 -7.35 21.84 19.74
N ALA A 43 -7.80 23.09 19.89
CA ALA A 43 -8.58 23.52 21.05
C ALA A 43 -10.08 23.14 20.97
N LYS A 44 -10.53 22.44 19.94
CA LYS A 44 -11.99 22.21 19.74
C LYS A 44 -12.27 20.90 19.02
N LEU A 45 -13.42 20.29 19.36
CA LEU A 45 -14.04 19.26 18.56
C LEU A 45 -14.57 19.85 17.24
N HIS A 46 -14.64 19.02 16.21
CA HIS A 46 -15.24 19.37 14.92
C HIS A 46 -16.35 18.38 14.56
N LEU A 47 -17.10 18.68 13.50
CA LEU A 47 -18.27 17.90 13.09
C LEU A 47 -17.96 16.41 12.87
N GLY A 48 -16.74 16.07 12.41
CA GLY A 48 -16.31 14.69 12.24
C GLY A 48 -16.28 13.89 13.55
N HIS A 49 -15.94 14.52 14.68
CA HIS A 49 -16.04 13.88 15.99
C HIS A 49 -17.51 13.58 16.32
N TRP A 50 -18.40 14.54 16.11
CA TRP A 50 -19.83 14.33 16.34
C TRP A 50 -20.41 13.21 15.48
N TYR A 51 -20.04 13.15 14.20
CA TYR A 51 -20.50 12.10 13.30
C TYR A 51 -20.10 10.71 13.80
N ASN A 52 -18.88 10.55 14.32
CA ASN A 52 -18.41 9.30 14.90
C ASN A 52 -19.13 8.98 16.22
N PHE A 53 -19.13 9.91 17.15
CA PHE A 53 -19.64 9.69 18.52
C PHE A 53 -21.15 9.61 18.60
N GLY A 54 -21.88 10.40 17.81
CA GLY A 54 -23.34 10.46 17.88
C GLY A 54 -24.04 9.15 17.50
N VAL A 55 -23.48 8.44 16.51
CA VAL A 55 -24.01 7.13 16.08
C VAL A 55 -23.77 6.08 17.17
N THR A 56 -22.54 6.02 17.68
CA THR A 56 -22.14 5.05 18.71
C THR A 56 -22.88 5.32 20.03
N ASP A 57 -23.01 6.58 20.44
CA ASP A 57 -23.76 6.97 21.64
C ASP A 57 -25.24 6.57 21.55
N THR A 58 -25.86 6.73 20.39
CA THR A 58 -27.27 6.31 20.20
C THR A 58 -27.42 4.81 20.41
N TRP A 59 -26.52 4.01 19.87
CA TRP A 59 -26.49 2.55 20.04
C TRP A 59 -26.21 2.17 21.50
N ALA A 60 -25.24 2.82 22.14
CA ALA A 60 -24.89 2.62 23.54
C ALA A 60 -26.08 2.86 24.48
N ARG A 61 -26.81 3.97 24.29
CA ARG A 61 -28.03 4.28 25.05
C ARG A 61 -29.12 3.22 24.85
N TYR A 62 -29.34 2.81 23.61
CA TYR A 62 -30.29 1.74 23.30
C TYR A 62 -29.96 0.46 24.07
N LYS A 63 -28.70 0.01 24.02
CA LYS A 63 -28.25 -1.19 24.73
C LYS A 63 -28.37 -1.07 26.25
N LYS A 64 -28.06 0.10 26.81
CA LYS A 64 -28.28 0.35 28.23
C LYS A 64 -29.76 0.27 28.62
N MET A 65 -30.64 0.81 27.78
CA MET A 65 -32.11 0.71 27.99
C MET A 65 -32.62 -0.73 27.87
N CYS A 66 -31.97 -1.57 27.06
CA CYS A 66 -32.24 -3.01 26.99
C CYS A 66 -31.73 -3.79 28.22
N GLY A 67 -31.08 -3.13 29.17
CA GLY A 67 -30.69 -3.73 30.44
C GLY A 67 -29.25 -4.19 30.54
N TYR A 68 -28.41 -3.96 29.52
CA TYR A 68 -27.00 -4.31 29.58
C TYR A 68 -26.24 -3.46 30.62
N ASN A 69 -25.20 -4.08 31.22
CA ASN A 69 -24.18 -3.35 31.97
C ASN A 69 -23.16 -2.81 30.97
N LEU A 70 -23.39 -1.60 30.52
CA LEU A 70 -22.61 -0.97 29.45
C LEU A 70 -21.30 -0.38 29.99
N PHE A 71 -20.17 -0.76 29.41
CA PHE A 71 -18.88 -0.08 29.57
C PHE A 71 -18.59 0.74 28.32
N HIS A 72 -18.73 2.05 28.43
CA HIS A 72 -18.57 3.02 27.36
C HIS A 72 -17.57 4.11 27.79
N PRO A 73 -16.26 3.80 27.84
CA PRO A 73 -15.24 4.75 28.25
C PRO A 73 -14.99 5.82 27.20
N MET A 74 -14.45 6.95 27.62
CA MET A 74 -13.98 8.02 26.76
C MET A 74 -12.56 8.39 27.18
N GLY A 75 -11.84 9.05 26.27
CA GLY A 75 -10.47 9.47 26.54
C GLY A 75 -9.87 10.34 25.46
N PHE A 76 -8.56 10.54 25.59
CA PHE A 76 -7.78 11.38 24.70
C PHE A 76 -6.47 10.68 24.33
N ASP A 77 -6.21 10.56 23.03
CA ASP A 77 -4.93 10.13 22.50
C ASP A 77 -4.03 11.37 22.38
N ALA A 78 -3.15 11.55 23.36
CA ALA A 78 -2.59 12.86 23.67
C ALA A 78 -1.07 13.01 23.47
N PHE A 79 -0.40 12.00 22.89
CA PHE A 79 1.00 12.08 22.49
C PHE A 79 1.18 12.37 21.01
N GLY A 80 2.40 12.76 20.61
CA GLY A 80 2.88 12.78 19.25
C GLY A 80 3.09 14.15 18.62
N LEU A 81 3.59 14.16 17.39
CA LEU A 81 3.98 15.33 16.63
C LEU A 81 2.91 16.42 16.49
N PRO A 82 1.61 16.13 16.31
CA PRO A 82 0.60 17.19 16.22
C PRO A 82 0.52 18.05 17.48
N ALA A 83 0.62 17.46 18.67
CA ALA A 83 0.65 18.21 19.94
C ALA A 83 1.93 19.03 20.07
N GLU A 84 3.08 18.50 19.71
CA GLU A 84 4.36 19.19 19.70
C GLU A 84 4.38 20.35 18.69
N ASN A 85 3.87 20.12 17.48
CA ASN A 85 3.76 21.15 16.44
C ASN A 85 2.88 22.32 16.89
N TYR A 86 1.75 22.01 17.55
CA TYR A 86 0.91 23.05 18.12
C TYR A 86 1.65 23.86 19.19
N ALA A 87 2.36 23.17 20.09
CA ALA A 87 3.14 23.81 21.14
C ALA A 87 4.28 24.70 20.57
N ILE A 88 4.99 24.23 19.56
CA ILE A 88 6.02 25.04 18.88
C ILE A 88 5.41 26.27 18.22
N LYS A 89 4.28 26.12 17.53
CA LYS A 89 3.59 27.23 16.86
C LYS A 89 3.08 28.29 17.84
N THR A 90 2.69 27.89 19.05
CA THR A 90 2.13 28.81 20.07
C THR A 90 3.16 29.29 21.08
N GLY A 91 4.36 28.69 21.14
CA GLY A 91 5.38 28.98 22.15
C GLY A 91 5.03 28.46 23.56
N ILE A 92 4.05 27.55 23.67
CA ILE A 92 3.58 27.00 24.94
C ILE A 92 4.09 25.57 25.11
N HIS A 93 4.53 25.21 26.32
CA HIS A 93 4.98 23.84 26.60
C HIS A 93 3.92 22.80 26.24
N PRO A 94 4.26 21.67 25.57
CA PRO A 94 3.28 20.66 25.09
C PRO A 94 2.33 20.19 26.18
N ARG A 95 2.81 19.89 27.37
CA ARG A 95 1.97 19.45 28.51
C ARG A 95 0.87 20.47 28.82
N ILE A 96 1.22 21.76 28.89
CA ILE A 96 0.27 22.84 29.26
C ILE A 96 -0.80 22.98 28.17
N SER A 97 -0.39 23.02 26.90
CA SER A 97 -1.33 23.17 25.80
C SER A 97 -2.22 21.95 25.64
N THR A 98 -1.68 20.73 25.81
CA THR A 98 -2.42 19.49 25.68
C THR A 98 -3.46 19.33 26.79
N GLU A 99 -3.09 19.52 28.07
CA GLU A 99 -4.04 19.44 29.18
C GLU A 99 -5.16 20.49 29.02
N LYS A 100 -4.85 21.72 28.63
CA LYS A 100 -5.87 22.73 28.35
C LYS A 100 -6.81 22.33 27.19
N ASN A 101 -6.30 21.69 26.15
CA ASN A 101 -7.11 21.22 25.05
C ASN A 101 -8.01 20.07 25.51
N ILE A 102 -7.50 19.15 26.33
CA ILE A 102 -8.27 18.05 26.95
C ILE A 102 -9.44 18.63 27.74
N ASP A 103 -9.18 19.56 28.67
CA ASP A 103 -10.23 20.18 29.47
C ASP A 103 -11.33 20.82 28.60
N THR A 104 -10.91 21.48 27.52
CA THR A 104 -11.84 22.12 26.58
C THR A 104 -12.69 21.10 25.84
N MET A 105 -12.06 20.03 25.32
CA MET A 105 -12.75 18.97 24.59
C MET A 105 -13.65 18.13 25.51
N GLU A 106 -13.21 17.82 26.72
CA GLU A 106 -14.02 17.14 27.73
C GLU A 106 -15.28 17.94 28.04
N HIS A 107 -15.14 19.24 28.28
CA HIS A 107 -16.31 20.12 28.48
C HIS A 107 -17.24 20.09 27.26
N GLN A 108 -16.75 20.12 26.04
CA GLN A 108 -17.56 20.05 24.83
C GLN A 108 -18.29 18.70 24.71
N LEU A 109 -17.61 17.57 25.01
CA LEU A 109 -18.21 16.24 25.04
C LEU A 109 -19.32 16.14 26.09
N LYS A 110 -19.11 16.70 27.28
CA LYS A 110 -20.14 16.77 28.33
C LYS A 110 -21.35 17.62 27.90
N VAL A 111 -21.12 18.73 27.20
CA VAL A 111 -22.21 19.57 26.65
C VAL A 111 -22.99 18.84 25.56
N ILE A 112 -22.36 18.02 24.74
CA ILE A 112 -23.03 17.13 23.78
C ILE A 112 -23.94 16.15 24.51
N GLY A 113 -23.63 15.78 25.76
CA GLY A 113 -24.41 14.91 26.60
C GLY A 113 -24.32 13.44 26.26
N GLY A 114 -23.17 12.96 25.77
CA GLY A 114 -22.93 11.55 25.47
C GLY A 114 -22.99 10.64 26.71
N SER A 115 -23.25 9.36 26.51
CA SER A 115 -23.41 8.35 27.56
C SER A 115 -22.09 7.70 27.98
N TRP A 116 -21.02 8.48 28.04
CA TRP A 116 -19.72 7.98 28.43
C TRP A 116 -19.55 7.82 29.94
N ASP A 117 -18.77 6.82 30.32
CA ASP A 117 -18.36 6.58 31.70
C ASP A 117 -17.10 7.39 32.03
N TRP A 118 -17.26 8.59 32.49
CA TRP A 118 -16.20 9.51 32.88
C TRP A 118 -15.36 9.05 34.08
N ASN A 119 -15.86 8.04 34.86
CA ASN A 119 -15.07 7.43 35.93
C ASN A 119 -13.89 6.59 35.37
N HIS A 120 -13.98 6.21 34.09
CA HIS A 120 -12.97 5.44 33.39
C HIS A 120 -12.37 6.24 32.23
N GLU A 121 -12.17 7.56 32.44
CA GLU A 121 -11.47 8.40 31.48
C GLU A 121 -10.03 7.90 31.25
N VAL A 122 -9.60 7.89 30.00
CA VAL A 122 -8.25 7.52 29.60
C VAL A 122 -7.54 8.70 28.95
N VAL A 123 -6.39 9.11 29.49
CA VAL A 123 -5.53 10.13 28.91
C VAL A 123 -4.14 9.56 28.69
N THR A 124 -3.81 9.28 27.43
CA THR A 124 -2.62 8.48 27.11
C THR A 124 -1.28 9.12 27.47
N CYS A 125 -1.23 10.46 27.61
CA CYS A 125 -0.03 11.19 28.00
C CYS A 125 0.19 11.31 29.52
N ARG A 126 -0.71 10.78 30.35
CA ARG A 126 -0.55 10.77 31.81
C ARG A 126 0.18 9.52 32.29
N GLU A 127 0.90 9.64 33.39
CA GLU A 127 1.78 8.57 33.92
C GLU A 127 1.03 7.30 34.29
N GLU A 128 -0.16 7.41 34.81
CA GLU A 128 -1.04 6.29 35.13
C GLU A 128 -1.39 5.43 33.91
N TYR A 129 -1.37 6.00 32.70
CA TYR A 129 -1.57 5.27 31.47
C TYR A 129 -0.26 4.85 30.80
N TYR A 130 0.66 5.77 30.49
CA TYR A 130 1.79 5.42 29.65
C TYR A 130 2.79 4.46 30.33
N LYS A 131 2.77 4.29 31.65
CA LYS A 131 3.52 3.23 32.34
C LYS A 131 3.18 1.84 31.80
N TRP A 132 1.95 1.63 31.34
CA TRP A 132 1.53 0.35 30.76
C TRP A 132 2.07 0.17 29.33
N THR A 133 2.18 1.24 28.56
CA THR A 133 2.87 1.24 27.26
C THR A 133 4.36 0.91 27.43
N GLN A 134 5.01 1.50 28.46
CA GLN A 134 6.39 1.17 28.80
C GLN A 134 6.55 -0.28 29.25
N TRP A 135 5.63 -0.77 30.07
CA TRP A 135 5.61 -2.16 30.50
C TRP A 135 5.45 -3.11 29.30
N MET A 136 4.55 -2.82 28.38
CA MET A 136 4.34 -3.62 27.18
C MET A 136 5.60 -3.66 26.31
N PHE A 137 6.26 -2.52 26.12
CA PHE A 137 7.54 -2.47 25.41
C PHE A 137 8.60 -3.39 26.07
N LEU A 138 8.71 -3.31 27.39
CA LEU A 138 9.65 -4.15 28.14
C LEU A 138 9.29 -5.65 28.07
N ALA A 139 8.00 -5.97 28.06
CA ALA A 139 7.54 -7.35 27.86
C ALA A 139 7.94 -7.86 26.45
N LEU A 140 7.68 -7.09 25.40
CA LEU A 140 8.08 -7.42 24.03
C LEU A 140 9.60 -7.57 23.91
N TYR A 141 10.37 -6.70 24.56
CA TYR A 141 11.83 -6.78 24.57
C TYR A 141 12.31 -8.07 25.27
N LYS A 142 11.77 -8.41 26.43
CA LYS A 142 12.09 -9.64 27.18
C LYS A 142 11.79 -10.91 26.38
N HIS A 143 10.75 -10.88 25.53
CA HIS A 143 10.39 -12.01 24.67
C HIS A 143 11.14 -11.99 23.32
N GLY A 144 12.10 -11.08 23.13
CA GLY A 144 12.88 -10.98 21.90
C GLY A 144 12.11 -10.44 20.69
N LEU A 145 10.91 -9.85 20.91
CA LEU A 145 10.06 -9.27 19.88
C LEU A 145 10.39 -7.80 19.60
N ALA A 146 11.09 -7.12 20.49
CA ALA A 146 11.64 -5.79 20.28
C ALA A 146 13.16 -5.88 20.17
N TYR A 147 13.73 -5.24 19.15
CA TYR A 147 15.17 -5.24 18.90
C TYR A 147 15.63 -3.91 18.32
N LYS A 148 16.93 -3.66 18.37
CA LYS A 148 17.54 -2.43 17.90
C LYS A 148 18.45 -2.73 16.71
N LYS A 149 18.31 -1.96 15.63
CA LYS A 149 19.22 -2.03 14.48
C LYS A 149 19.38 -0.67 13.83
N GLU A 150 20.43 -0.50 13.05
CA GLU A 150 20.58 0.65 12.17
C GLU A 150 19.67 0.50 10.95
N ALA A 151 18.90 1.53 10.65
CA ALA A 151 18.05 1.60 9.47
C ALA A 151 18.04 3.03 8.92
N PRO A 152 17.82 3.19 7.59
CA PRO A 152 17.58 4.49 7.03
C PRO A 152 16.26 5.06 7.54
N VAL A 153 16.28 6.34 7.89
CA VAL A 153 15.09 7.10 8.31
C VAL A 153 15.01 8.39 7.52
N ASN A 154 13.80 8.90 7.31
CA ASN A 154 13.61 10.23 6.75
C ASN A 154 14.01 11.27 7.82
N TRP A 155 15.03 12.05 7.53
CA TRP A 155 15.55 13.05 8.45
C TRP A 155 15.36 14.46 7.89
N CYS A 156 14.71 15.31 8.65
CA CYS A 156 14.67 16.75 8.36
C CYS A 156 15.82 17.46 9.05
N PRO A 157 16.82 17.99 8.31
CA PRO A 157 17.97 18.68 8.92
C PRO A 157 17.59 20.00 9.57
N SER A 158 16.55 20.68 9.10
CA SER A 158 16.07 21.95 9.66
C SER A 158 15.29 21.74 10.96
N CYS A 159 14.35 20.78 10.98
CA CYS A 159 13.59 20.44 12.18
C CYS A 159 14.36 19.57 13.16
N ASN A 160 15.52 19.04 12.74
CA ASN A 160 16.38 18.13 13.52
C ASN A 160 15.61 16.93 14.10
N THR A 161 14.76 16.31 13.27
CA THR A 161 13.87 15.22 13.67
C THR A 161 13.69 14.16 12.58
N VAL A 162 13.31 12.95 13.00
CA VAL A 162 12.88 11.87 12.10
C VAL A 162 11.43 12.13 11.69
N LEU A 163 11.12 11.86 10.43
CA LEU A 163 9.79 12.00 9.85
C LEU A 163 9.23 10.63 9.47
N ALA A 164 7.93 10.44 9.67
CA ALA A 164 7.19 9.35 9.06
C ALA A 164 7.06 9.58 7.53
N ASN A 165 6.77 8.52 6.77
CA ASN A 165 6.65 8.63 5.31
C ASN A 165 5.58 9.64 4.89
N GLU A 166 4.46 9.69 5.63
CA GLU A 166 3.34 10.60 5.40
C GLU A 166 3.69 12.08 5.62
N GLN A 167 4.80 12.35 6.32
CA GLN A 167 5.29 13.69 6.63
C GLN A 167 6.33 14.20 5.62
N VAL A 168 6.60 13.41 4.59
CA VAL A 168 7.48 13.77 3.48
C VAL A 168 6.61 13.99 2.24
N ILE A 169 6.49 15.24 1.82
CA ILE A 169 5.67 15.63 0.65
C ILE A 169 6.61 16.09 -0.45
N SER A 170 6.65 15.39 -1.56
CA SER A 170 7.52 15.67 -2.70
C SER A 170 9.01 15.84 -2.33
N GLY A 171 9.49 15.02 -1.38
CA GLY A 171 10.88 15.07 -0.89
C GLY A 171 11.16 16.16 0.15
N GLU A 172 10.14 16.91 0.54
CA GLU A 172 10.25 17.99 1.51
C GLU A 172 9.51 17.68 2.82
N CYS A 173 9.98 18.28 3.89
CA CYS A 173 9.34 18.19 5.20
C CYS A 173 8.01 18.96 5.17
N GLU A 174 6.89 18.32 5.45
CA GLU A 174 5.55 18.93 5.52
C GLU A 174 5.49 20.17 6.44
N ARG A 175 6.40 20.21 7.42
CA ARG A 175 6.42 21.19 8.49
C ARG A 175 7.20 22.44 8.14
N CYS A 176 8.37 22.32 7.50
CA CYS A 176 9.26 23.46 7.26
C CYS A 176 9.68 23.64 5.80
N GLY A 177 9.25 22.74 4.88
CA GLY A 177 9.60 22.81 3.47
C GLY A 177 11.07 22.50 3.14
N SER A 178 11.88 22.08 4.13
CA SER A 178 13.27 21.71 3.88
C SER A 178 13.36 20.34 3.24
N THR A 179 14.33 20.16 2.34
CA THR A 179 14.63 18.87 1.73
C THR A 179 14.94 17.82 2.78
N VAL A 180 14.25 16.70 2.72
CA VAL A 180 14.42 15.54 3.60
C VAL A 180 15.57 14.68 3.07
N ILE A 181 16.41 14.18 3.96
CA ILE A 181 17.51 13.27 3.63
C ILE A 181 17.33 11.93 4.31
N HIS A 182 17.83 10.87 3.69
CA HIS A 182 17.91 9.56 4.33
C HIS A 182 19.15 9.48 5.20
N LYS A 183 18.96 9.24 6.50
CA LYS A 183 20.04 9.11 7.48
C LYS A 183 19.96 7.74 8.16
N LYS A 184 21.07 7.01 8.19
CA LYS A 184 21.15 5.77 8.98
C LYS A 184 21.19 6.13 10.47
N MET A 185 20.25 5.56 11.21
CA MET A 185 20.13 5.76 12.66
C MET A 185 19.77 4.46 13.35
N SER A 186 20.25 4.28 14.57
CA SER A 186 19.86 3.17 15.42
C SER A 186 18.41 3.36 15.88
N GLN A 187 17.53 2.44 15.48
CA GLN A 187 16.09 2.47 15.74
C GLN A 187 15.61 1.20 16.44
N TRP A 188 14.52 1.33 17.20
CA TRP A 188 13.79 0.19 17.72
C TRP A 188 12.81 -0.37 16.68
N PHE A 189 12.75 -1.69 16.62
CA PHE A 189 11.84 -2.44 15.74
C PHE A 189 11.10 -3.49 16.55
N PHE A 190 9.86 -3.77 16.13
CA PHE A 190 9.12 -4.95 16.55
C PHE A 190 9.11 -6.00 15.44
N LYS A 191 9.22 -7.29 15.83
CA LYS A 191 9.13 -8.42 14.90
C LYS A 191 7.68 -8.74 14.57
N ILE A 192 6.96 -7.79 13.99
CA ILE A 192 5.53 -7.95 13.67
C ILE A 192 5.28 -9.03 12.63
N THR A 193 6.24 -9.29 11.75
CA THR A 193 6.15 -10.32 10.70
C THR A 193 6.16 -11.74 11.24
N ASP A 194 6.65 -11.97 12.46
CA ASP A 194 6.62 -13.30 13.11
C ASP A 194 5.18 -13.79 13.35
N TYR A 195 4.21 -12.87 13.40
CA TYR A 195 2.79 -13.14 13.60
C TYR A 195 1.95 -13.05 12.32
N ALA A 196 2.57 -12.79 11.18
CA ALA A 196 1.84 -12.54 9.92
C ALA A 196 0.94 -13.70 9.52
N GLU A 197 1.44 -14.95 9.64
CA GLU A 197 0.69 -16.15 9.29
C GLU A 197 -0.48 -16.39 10.25
N GLU A 198 -0.25 -16.25 11.56
CA GLU A 198 -1.28 -16.41 12.60
C GLU A 198 -2.40 -15.36 12.42
N LEU A 199 -2.02 -14.09 12.22
CA LEU A 199 -2.97 -13.02 11.95
C LEU A 199 -3.81 -13.27 10.69
N LEU A 200 -3.21 -13.85 9.64
CA LEU A 200 -3.90 -14.16 8.41
C LEU A 200 -4.94 -15.29 8.61
N GLN A 201 -4.58 -16.33 9.35
CA GLN A 201 -5.46 -17.47 9.64
C GLN A 201 -6.62 -17.07 10.56
N ASP A 202 -6.34 -16.24 11.56
CA ASP A 202 -7.34 -15.81 12.53
C ASP A 202 -8.43 -14.91 11.93
N LEU A 203 -8.18 -14.26 10.80
CA LEU A 203 -9.20 -13.46 10.11
C LEU A 203 -10.45 -14.26 9.74
N ASP A 204 -10.31 -15.58 9.48
CA ASP A 204 -11.44 -16.42 9.08
C ASP A 204 -12.41 -16.65 10.23
N ASN A 205 -11.93 -16.59 11.48
CA ASN A 205 -12.70 -16.81 12.69
C ASN A 205 -13.37 -15.53 13.23
N LEU A 206 -13.13 -14.37 12.62
CA LEU A 206 -13.69 -13.10 13.09
C LEU A 206 -15.04 -12.81 12.45
N ASP A 207 -15.99 -12.34 13.27
CA ASP A 207 -17.27 -11.80 12.79
C ASP A 207 -17.09 -10.31 12.41
N TRP A 208 -16.26 -10.08 11.39
CA TRP A 208 -15.94 -8.75 10.86
C TRP A 208 -16.49 -8.57 9.45
N PRO A 209 -16.75 -7.33 9.01
CA PRO A 209 -17.12 -7.05 7.63
C PRO A 209 -16.08 -7.59 6.65
N GLU A 210 -16.53 -8.27 5.60
CA GLU A 210 -15.62 -8.92 4.63
C GLU A 210 -14.64 -7.92 3.99
N LYS A 211 -15.09 -6.70 3.73
CA LYS A 211 -14.22 -5.62 3.25
C LYS A 211 -12.99 -5.41 4.16
N THR A 212 -13.19 -5.45 5.47
CA THR A 212 -12.10 -5.28 6.46
C THR A 212 -11.14 -6.45 6.41
N LYS A 213 -11.65 -7.70 6.33
CA LYS A 213 -10.83 -8.90 6.22
C LYS A 213 -9.98 -8.89 4.94
N VAL A 214 -10.59 -8.52 3.81
CA VAL A 214 -9.87 -8.40 2.52
C VAL A 214 -8.76 -7.36 2.59
N LEU A 215 -9.02 -6.19 3.18
CA LEU A 215 -8.00 -5.15 3.36
C LEU A 215 -6.83 -5.63 4.21
N GLN A 216 -7.09 -6.39 5.28
CA GLN A 216 -6.03 -6.94 6.13
C GLN A 216 -5.25 -8.06 5.45
N ARG A 217 -5.92 -8.98 4.72
CA ARG A 217 -5.24 -10.00 3.89
C ARG A 217 -4.31 -9.35 2.87
N ASN A 218 -4.78 -8.31 2.18
CA ASN A 218 -3.98 -7.59 1.20
C ASN A 218 -2.81 -6.83 1.84
N TRP A 219 -3.00 -6.29 3.05
CA TRP A 219 -1.94 -5.61 3.78
C TRP A 219 -0.84 -6.58 4.24
N ILE A 220 -1.20 -7.75 4.76
CA ILE A 220 -0.25 -8.81 5.10
C ILE A 220 0.48 -9.30 3.84
N GLY A 221 -0.26 -9.43 2.73
CA GLY A 221 0.32 -9.67 1.41
C GLY A 221 1.08 -10.98 1.31
N LYS A 222 0.54 -12.10 1.88
CA LYS A 222 1.17 -13.41 1.75
C LYS A 222 1.38 -13.76 0.28
N SER A 223 2.62 -13.98 -0.10
CA SER A 223 2.98 -14.41 -1.45
C SER A 223 3.87 -15.65 -1.39
N ASN A 224 3.63 -16.58 -2.32
CA ASN A 224 4.47 -17.74 -2.51
C ASN A 224 5.41 -17.47 -3.69
N GLY A 225 6.67 -17.77 -3.52
CA GLY A 225 7.67 -17.52 -4.56
C GLY A 225 8.97 -18.25 -4.30
N ALA A 226 9.95 -17.95 -5.12
CA ALA A 226 11.29 -18.53 -5.06
C ALA A 226 12.37 -17.45 -5.01
N TYR A 227 13.44 -17.76 -4.31
CA TYR A 227 14.66 -16.99 -4.38
C TYR A 227 15.53 -17.54 -5.50
N VAL A 228 15.95 -16.68 -6.43
CA VAL A 228 16.79 -17.03 -7.57
C VAL A 228 18.08 -16.23 -7.49
N ASN A 229 19.22 -16.93 -7.55
CA ASN A 229 20.54 -16.32 -7.47
C ASN A 229 21.11 -16.07 -8.86
N PHE A 230 21.47 -14.84 -9.17
CA PHE A 230 22.10 -14.42 -10.42
C PHE A 230 23.59 -14.13 -10.17
N LYS A 231 24.48 -14.86 -10.87
CA LYS A 231 25.90 -14.56 -10.90
C LYS A 231 26.16 -13.34 -11.77
N ILE A 232 27.15 -12.53 -11.43
CA ILE A 232 27.54 -11.35 -12.21
C ILE A 232 28.73 -11.70 -13.08
N LYS A 233 28.63 -11.47 -14.38
CA LYS A 233 29.72 -11.76 -15.33
C LYS A 233 30.98 -10.98 -14.97
N GLY A 234 32.08 -11.66 -14.80
CA GLY A 234 33.40 -11.06 -14.52
C GLY A 234 33.61 -10.65 -13.06
N PHE A 235 32.71 -11.03 -12.16
CA PHE A 235 32.80 -10.82 -10.73
C PHE A 235 32.53 -12.12 -9.96
N ASP A 236 33.13 -12.27 -8.79
CA ASP A 236 32.83 -13.37 -7.88
C ASP A 236 31.50 -13.16 -7.11
N ASP A 237 30.89 -12.00 -7.27
CA ASP A 237 29.65 -11.60 -6.62
C ASP A 237 28.43 -12.16 -7.33
N SER A 238 27.36 -12.23 -6.58
CA SER A 238 26.02 -12.58 -7.05
C SER A 238 24.98 -11.79 -6.26
N PHE A 239 23.78 -11.67 -6.82
CA PHE A 239 22.62 -11.11 -6.10
C PHE A 239 21.43 -12.06 -6.22
N THR A 240 20.58 -12.01 -5.22
CA THR A 240 19.38 -12.84 -5.13
C THR A 240 18.15 -12.00 -5.44
N VAL A 241 17.25 -12.50 -6.26
CA VAL A 241 15.92 -11.92 -6.48
C VAL A 241 14.86 -12.83 -5.87
N PHE A 242 13.79 -12.23 -5.37
CA PHE A 242 12.57 -12.95 -5.01
C PHE A 242 11.55 -12.79 -6.14
N THR A 243 10.97 -13.88 -6.63
CA THR A 243 9.94 -13.84 -7.66
C THR A 243 8.78 -14.78 -7.31
N THR A 244 7.55 -14.34 -7.56
CA THR A 244 6.35 -15.18 -7.50
C THR A 244 6.11 -15.95 -8.81
N ARG A 245 6.86 -15.61 -9.86
CA ARG A 245 6.75 -16.16 -11.21
C ARG A 245 8.08 -16.79 -11.67
N ALA A 246 8.58 -17.75 -10.87
CA ALA A 246 9.80 -18.50 -11.22
C ALA A 246 9.65 -19.29 -12.54
N ASP A 247 8.43 -19.63 -12.92
CA ASP A 247 8.04 -20.25 -14.19
C ASP A 247 8.43 -19.40 -15.40
N THR A 248 8.49 -18.08 -15.27
CA THR A 248 8.86 -17.15 -16.37
C THR A 248 10.35 -16.88 -16.50
N LEU A 249 11.20 -17.49 -15.67
CA LEU A 249 12.64 -17.20 -15.59
C LEU A 249 13.39 -17.35 -16.94
N PHE A 250 12.95 -18.26 -17.80
CA PHE A 250 13.49 -18.42 -19.15
C PHE A 250 13.31 -17.17 -20.04
N GLY A 251 12.29 -16.34 -19.73
CA GLY A 251 11.97 -15.10 -20.41
C GLY A 251 12.56 -13.85 -19.74
N ALA A 252 13.36 -14.00 -18.69
CA ALA A 252 14.05 -12.89 -18.07
C ALA A 252 15.14 -12.36 -19.01
N THR A 253 15.00 -11.09 -19.43
CA THR A 253 15.87 -10.44 -20.41
C THR A 253 16.74 -9.34 -19.83
N TYR A 254 16.48 -8.91 -18.59
CA TYR A 254 17.35 -8.01 -17.84
C TYR A 254 17.09 -8.16 -16.34
N CYS A 255 17.99 -7.61 -15.52
CA CYS A 255 17.81 -7.47 -14.09
C CYS A 255 17.85 -6.00 -13.70
N VAL A 256 17.18 -5.66 -12.61
CA VAL A 256 17.19 -4.30 -12.06
C VAL A 256 17.55 -4.33 -10.59
N LEU A 257 18.51 -3.49 -10.21
CA LEU A 257 18.88 -3.25 -8.82
C LEU A 257 18.29 -1.90 -8.35
N ALA A 258 18.01 -1.81 -7.07
CA ALA A 258 17.73 -0.53 -6.44
C ALA A 258 18.95 0.40 -6.58
N PRO A 259 18.78 1.71 -6.79
CA PRO A 259 19.90 2.64 -6.89
C PRO A 259 20.82 2.63 -5.66
N GLU A 260 20.29 2.28 -4.49
CA GLU A 260 21.00 2.19 -3.20
C GLU A 260 21.61 0.80 -2.91
N HIS A 261 21.44 -0.16 -3.81
CA HIS A 261 21.96 -1.51 -3.61
C HIS A 261 23.50 -1.52 -3.56
N GLU A 262 24.06 -2.23 -2.58
CA GLU A 262 25.50 -2.25 -2.29
C GLU A 262 26.40 -2.68 -3.47
N LEU A 263 25.88 -3.51 -4.36
CA LEU A 263 26.62 -3.97 -5.54
C LEU A 263 26.71 -2.92 -6.65
N VAL A 264 25.86 -1.91 -6.69
CA VAL A 264 25.81 -0.92 -7.79
C VAL A 264 27.17 -0.25 -7.98
N ASP A 265 27.76 0.25 -6.90
CA ASP A 265 29.07 0.93 -6.97
C ASP A 265 30.20 0.00 -7.40
N LYS A 266 30.08 -1.28 -7.07
CA LYS A 266 31.11 -2.30 -7.34
C LYS A 266 31.10 -2.78 -8.79
N ILE A 267 29.90 -2.95 -9.38
CA ILE A 267 29.72 -3.52 -10.71
C ILE A 267 29.63 -2.48 -11.83
N THR A 268 29.39 -1.21 -11.48
CA THR A 268 29.28 -0.13 -12.47
C THR A 268 30.58 0.08 -13.20
N THR A 269 30.57 0.00 -14.55
CA THR A 269 31.73 0.23 -15.37
C THR A 269 32.15 1.70 -15.35
N LYS A 270 33.38 1.98 -15.76
CA LYS A 270 33.92 3.35 -15.77
C LYS A 270 33.10 4.27 -16.67
N GLU A 271 32.64 3.76 -17.81
CA GLU A 271 31.87 4.48 -18.82
C GLU A 271 30.49 4.86 -18.32
N GLN A 272 29.88 4.05 -17.42
CA GLN A 272 28.54 4.28 -16.89
C GLN A 272 28.51 5.01 -15.55
N ARG A 273 29.68 5.21 -14.93
CA ARG A 273 29.76 5.73 -13.55
C ARG A 273 29.10 7.09 -13.37
N GLU A 274 29.35 8.03 -14.29
CA GLU A 274 28.79 9.38 -14.20
C GLU A 274 27.24 9.35 -14.28
N ALA A 275 26.69 8.59 -15.23
CA ALA A 275 25.26 8.44 -15.41
C ALA A 275 24.59 7.74 -14.21
N VAL A 276 25.24 6.70 -13.67
CA VAL A 276 24.75 5.97 -12.50
C VAL A 276 24.74 6.86 -11.25
N GLU A 277 25.80 7.62 -10.98
CA GLU A 277 25.86 8.53 -9.84
C GLU A 277 24.83 9.66 -9.94
N ALA A 278 24.64 10.24 -11.12
CA ALA A 278 23.60 11.24 -11.36
C ALA A 278 22.21 10.67 -11.10
N TYR A 279 21.94 9.44 -11.56
CA TYR A 279 20.65 8.78 -11.35
C TYR A 279 20.40 8.44 -9.88
N LYS A 280 21.42 7.94 -9.15
CA LYS A 280 21.33 7.68 -7.71
C LYS A 280 20.94 8.95 -6.95
N LEU A 281 21.56 10.09 -7.30
CA LEU A 281 21.25 11.37 -6.69
C LEU A 281 19.81 11.83 -6.98
N GLU A 282 19.32 11.59 -8.19
CA GLU A 282 17.94 11.93 -8.56
C GLU A 282 16.93 11.02 -7.82
N ALA A 283 17.16 9.72 -7.82
CA ALA A 283 16.33 8.74 -7.12
C ALA A 283 16.26 8.99 -5.61
N SER A 284 17.37 9.46 -5.00
CA SER A 284 17.43 9.75 -3.55
C SER A 284 16.54 10.92 -3.11
N LYS A 285 16.11 11.77 -4.04
CA LYS A 285 15.21 12.92 -3.76
C LYS A 285 13.72 12.52 -3.75
N GLN A 286 13.40 11.32 -4.20
CA GLN A 286 12.01 10.85 -4.34
C GLN A 286 11.63 9.96 -3.15
N SER A 287 10.38 10.10 -2.70
CA SER A 287 9.81 9.19 -1.69
C SER A 287 9.56 7.80 -2.28
N GLU A 288 9.52 6.77 -1.44
CA GLU A 288 9.19 5.40 -1.88
C GLU A 288 7.80 5.32 -2.56
N ILE A 289 6.84 6.13 -2.12
CA ILE A 289 5.49 6.20 -2.71
C ILE A 289 5.55 6.76 -4.14
N GLU A 290 6.31 7.83 -4.35
CA GLU A 290 6.51 8.41 -5.68
C GLU A 290 7.25 7.45 -6.61
N ARG A 291 8.26 6.75 -6.10
CA ARG A 291 9.05 5.75 -6.84
C ARG A 291 8.20 4.58 -7.31
N THR A 292 7.26 4.11 -6.49
CA THR A 292 6.41 2.93 -6.80
C THR A 292 5.12 3.27 -7.55
N SER A 293 4.87 4.55 -7.86
CA SER A 293 3.66 4.97 -8.59
C SER A 293 3.55 4.29 -9.96
N THR A 294 2.39 3.69 -10.22
CA THR A 294 2.10 3.00 -11.50
C THR A 294 1.92 3.96 -12.66
N VAL A 295 1.56 5.21 -12.39
CA VAL A 295 1.29 6.25 -13.42
C VAL A 295 2.59 6.89 -13.91
N LYS A 296 3.67 6.78 -13.15
CA LYS A 296 4.95 7.38 -13.49
C LYS A 296 5.65 6.64 -14.62
N GLU A 297 6.18 7.40 -15.58
CA GLU A 297 7.06 6.86 -16.63
C GLU A 297 8.28 6.17 -16.00
N LYS A 298 8.58 4.96 -16.45
CA LYS A 298 9.72 4.19 -15.91
C LYS A 298 11.03 4.76 -16.41
N THR A 299 11.97 4.97 -15.48
CA THR A 299 13.31 5.48 -15.73
C THR A 299 14.35 4.49 -15.23
N GLY A 300 15.57 4.57 -15.75
CA GLY A 300 16.65 3.72 -15.32
C GLY A 300 17.94 3.99 -16.09
N VAL A 301 19.05 3.48 -15.55
CA VAL A 301 20.39 3.60 -16.16
C VAL A 301 21.06 2.23 -16.19
N PHE A 302 21.69 1.90 -17.30
CA PHE A 302 22.48 0.69 -17.46
C PHE A 302 23.79 0.80 -16.65
N THR A 303 24.14 -0.25 -15.91
CA THR A 303 25.37 -0.28 -15.08
C THR A 303 26.64 -0.60 -15.88
N GLY A 304 26.50 -1.09 -17.10
CA GLY A 304 27.59 -1.66 -17.91
C GLY A 304 27.88 -3.14 -17.59
N ALA A 305 27.27 -3.69 -16.53
CA ALA A 305 27.47 -5.08 -16.11
C ALA A 305 26.33 -6.00 -16.59
N TYR A 306 26.62 -7.30 -16.60
CA TYR A 306 25.66 -8.33 -17.01
C TYR A 306 25.53 -9.40 -15.93
N ALA A 307 24.32 -9.89 -15.75
CA ALA A 307 24.01 -11.07 -14.96
C ALA A 307 23.93 -12.31 -15.86
N ILE A 308 24.17 -13.48 -15.28
CA ILE A 308 24.01 -14.77 -15.95
C ILE A 308 22.64 -15.34 -15.51
N ASN A 309 21.74 -15.51 -16.45
CA ASN A 309 20.47 -16.16 -16.20
C ASN A 309 20.71 -17.65 -15.86
N PRO A 310 20.33 -18.12 -14.65
CA PRO A 310 20.74 -19.43 -14.17
C PRO A 310 20.09 -20.62 -14.90
N VAL A 311 19.00 -20.40 -15.66
CA VAL A 311 18.30 -21.50 -16.36
C VAL A 311 18.73 -21.70 -17.82
N ASN A 312 19.25 -20.65 -18.48
CA ASN A 312 19.65 -20.73 -19.89
C ASN A 312 21.07 -20.22 -20.16
N ASN A 313 21.79 -19.80 -19.13
CA ASN A 313 23.16 -19.24 -19.18
C ASN A 313 23.32 -18.00 -20.10
N LYS A 314 22.22 -17.33 -20.45
CA LYS A 314 22.30 -16.09 -21.22
C LYS A 314 22.77 -14.93 -20.33
N GLU A 315 23.57 -14.07 -20.96
CA GLU A 315 23.97 -12.80 -20.35
C GLU A 315 22.86 -11.79 -20.53
N ILE A 316 22.39 -11.23 -19.43
CA ILE A 316 21.32 -10.22 -19.40
C ILE A 316 21.82 -8.96 -18.71
N PRO A 317 21.53 -7.75 -19.23
CA PRO A 317 22.06 -6.50 -18.68
C PRO A 317 21.49 -6.20 -17.29
N ILE A 318 22.33 -5.58 -16.44
CA ILE A 318 21.94 -5.12 -15.11
C ILE A 318 21.72 -3.61 -15.16
N TRP A 319 20.51 -3.20 -14.84
CA TRP A 319 20.08 -1.80 -14.76
C TRP A 319 19.90 -1.38 -13.33
N ILE A 320 19.90 -0.08 -13.06
CA ILE A 320 19.32 0.51 -11.85
C ILE A 320 18.04 1.26 -12.21
N SER A 321 17.06 1.19 -11.36
CA SER A 321 15.81 1.95 -11.52
C SER A 321 15.17 2.29 -10.19
N ASP A 322 14.53 3.43 -10.15
CA ASP A 322 13.90 3.99 -8.97
C ASP A 322 12.65 3.21 -8.51
N TYR A 323 12.01 2.43 -9.38
CA TYR A 323 10.88 1.59 -8.99
C TYR A 323 11.26 0.32 -8.20
N VAL A 324 12.55 0.00 -8.09
CA VAL A 324 13.06 -1.05 -7.22
C VAL A 324 13.54 -0.43 -5.92
N LEU A 325 13.05 -0.94 -4.79
CA LEU A 325 13.35 -0.40 -3.47
C LEU A 325 14.33 -1.31 -2.72
N ALA A 326 15.38 -0.75 -2.15
CA ALA A 326 16.32 -1.50 -1.30
C ALA A 326 15.68 -1.95 0.04
N SER A 327 14.62 -1.29 0.46
CA SER A 327 13.85 -1.63 1.67
C SER A 327 12.90 -2.81 1.47
N TYR A 328 12.61 -3.20 0.23
CA TYR A 328 11.65 -4.26 -0.10
C TYR A 328 12.35 -5.46 -0.76
N GLY A 329 12.12 -6.66 -0.20
CA GLY A 329 12.69 -7.90 -0.67
C GLY A 329 14.22 -7.89 -0.60
N THR A 330 14.87 -8.18 -1.72
CA THR A 330 16.33 -8.22 -1.85
C THR A 330 16.93 -6.94 -2.42
N GLY A 331 16.14 -5.94 -2.76
CA GLY A 331 16.59 -4.76 -3.49
C GLY A 331 16.98 -5.04 -4.95
N ALA A 332 16.58 -6.20 -5.47
CA ALA A 332 16.86 -6.66 -6.83
C ALA A 332 15.66 -7.38 -7.42
N ILE A 333 15.43 -7.24 -8.71
CA ILE A 333 14.42 -8.00 -9.46
C ILE A 333 15.00 -8.58 -10.74
N MET A 334 14.44 -9.69 -11.19
CA MET A 334 14.51 -10.12 -12.59
C MET A 334 13.33 -9.50 -13.34
N ALA A 335 13.53 -9.12 -14.57
CA ALA A 335 12.50 -8.52 -15.39
C ALA A 335 12.12 -9.45 -16.55
N VAL A 336 10.82 -9.65 -16.70
CA VAL A 336 10.23 -10.56 -17.70
C VAL A 336 9.21 -9.80 -18.56
N PRO A 337 9.65 -9.05 -19.56
CA PRO A 337 8.82 -8.10 -20.30
C PRO A 337 7.60 -8.70 -21.00
N ALA A 338 7.62 -9.97 -21.36
CA ALA A 338 6.47 -10.63 -21.98
C ALA A 338 5.35 -10.96 -20.99
N HIS A 339 5.64 -10.99 -19.68
CA HIS A 339 4.72 -11.47 -18.64
C HIS A 339 4.51 -10.46 -17.50
N ASP A 340 5.07 -9.25 -17.60
CA ASP A 340 4.88 -8.16 -16.64
C ASP A 340 4.77 -6.82 -17.38
N GLU A 341 3.71 -6.06 -17.09
CA GLU A 341 3.41 -4.82 -17.81
C GLU A 341 4.46 -3.72 -17.55
N ARG A 342 4.92 -3.61 -16.33
CA ARG A 342 5.94 -2.64 -15.93
C ARG A 342 7.28 -2.95 -16.63
N ASP A 343 7.65 -4.23 -16.67
CA ASP A 343 8.88 -4.68 -17.33
C ASP A 343 8.77 -4.51 -18.86
N TYR A 344 7.55 -4.70 -19.42
CA TYR A 344 7.30 -4.45 -20.83
C TYR A 344 7.53 -2.99 -21.22
N ASP A 345 6.96 -2.06 -20.46
CA ASP A 345 7.11 -0.62 -20.74
C ASP A 345 8.57 -0.18 -20.64
N PHE A 346 9.30 -0.68 -19.65
CA PHE A 346 10.73 -0.43 -19.51
C PHE A 346 11.52 -1.01 -20.69
N ALA A 347 11.31 -2.27 -21.05
CA ALA A 347 12.00 -2.91 -22.17
C ALA A 347 11.74 -2.18 -23.50
N ARG A 348 10.49 -1.78 -23.76
CA ARG A 348 10.13 -0.98 -24.96
C ARG A 348 10.84 0.36 -25.00
N LYS A 349 10.97 1.03 -23.87
CA LYS A 349 11.64 2.32 -23.78
C LYS A 349 13.13 2.23 -24.06
N PHE A 350 13.77 1.20 -23.52
CA PHE A 350 15.24 1.04 -23.60
C PHE A 350 15.71 0.07 -24.70
N GLY A 351 14.78 -0.45 -25.52
CA GLY A 351 15.12 -1.34 -26.64
C GLY A 351 15.64 -2.71 -26.20
N LEU A 352 15.15 -3.23 -25.07
CA LEU A 352 15.51 -4.53 -24.54
C LEU A 352 14.65 -5.64 -25.14
N ASP A 353 15.16 -6.86 -25.15
CA ASP A 353 14.48 -8.03 -25.70
C ASP A 353 13.20 -8.35 -24.91
N ILE A 354 12.16 -8.77 -25.64
CA ILE A 354 10.88 -9.24 -25.09
C ILE A 354 10.68 -10.68 -25.56
N ILE A 355 10.76 -11.64 -24.63
CA ILE A 355 10.72 -13.08 -24.94
C ILE A 355 9.55 -13.70 -24.19
N GLN A 356 8.55 -14.14 -24.93
CA GLN A 356 7.44 -14.92 -24.37
C GLN A 356 7.86 -16.37 -24.16
N VAL A 357 7.64 -16.90 -22.96
CA VAL A 357 8.05 -18.28 -22.58
C VAL A 357 6.88 -19.11 -22.02
N LEU A 358 5.78 -18.44 -21.67
CA LEU A 358 4.56 -19.10 -21.25
C LEU A 358 3.42 -18.59 -22.10
N GLU A 359 2.52 -19.50 -22.44
CA GLU A 359 1.20 -19.18 -22.99
C GLU A 359 0.19 -19.38 -21.87
N GLU A 360 -0.64 -18.38 -21.61
CA GLU A 360 -1.73 -18.51 -20.61
C GLU A 360 -2.83 -19.36 -21.21
N GLU A 361 -3.27 -20.37 -20.47
CA GLU A 361 -4.45 -21.17 -20.81
C GLU A 361 -5.65 -20.61 -20.06
N THR A 362 -6.75 -20.38 -20.78
CA THR A 362 -8.01 -19.88 -20.23
C THR A 362 -9.18 -20.71 -20.77
N GLY A 363 -10.23 -20.85 -19.97
CA GLY A 363 -11.36 -21.73 -20.29
C GLY A 363 -11.08 -23.19 -19.94
N ASP A 364 -12.06 -24.04 -20.11
CA ASP A 364 -11.99 -25.47 -19.82
C ASP A 364 -11.59 -26.27 -21.04
N PRO A 365 -10.56 -27.16 -21.00
CA PRO A 365 -10.16 -27.98 -22.14
C PRO A 365 -11.23 -29.01 -22.47
N HIS A 366 -11.47 -29.19 -23.77
CA HIS A 366 -12.48 -30.13 -24.30
C HIS A 366 -11.85 -31.25 -25.12
N GLN A 367 -12.51 -32.41 -25.16
CA GLN A 367 -12.10 -33.49 -26.05
C GLN A 367 -12.36 -33.08 -27.52
N ASN A 368 -11.34 -33.28 -28.38
CA ASN A 368 -11.39 -33.01 -29.83
C ASN A 368 -11.30 -31.48 -30.18
N GLU A 369 -10.68 -30.67 -29.39
CA GLU A 369 -10.41 -29.29 -29.75
C GLU A 369 -9.59 -29.19 -31.03
N GLN A 370 -9.99 -28.21 -31.90
CA GLN A 370 -9.17 -27.83 -33.04
C GLN A 370 -8.42 -26.52 -32.69
N LYS A 371 -7.09 -26.55 -32.73
CA LYS A 371 -6.28 -25.39 -32.50
C LYS A 371 -6.41 -24.40 -33.66
N LYS A 372 -6.90 -23.18 -33.40
CA LYS A 372 -6.92 -22.08 -34.34
C LYS A 372 -6.07 -20.94 -33.82
N ASP A 373 -5.21 -20.40 -34.66
CA ASP A 373 -4.41 -19.21 -34.33
C ASP A 373 -5.19 -17.97 -34.74
N SER A 374 -5.70 -17.24 -33.74
CA SER A 374 -6.55 -16.08 -33.91
C SER A 374 -5.99 -14.86 -33.19
N ILE A 375 -6.41 -13.67 -33.61
CA ILE A 375 -6.06 -12.41 -32.93
C ILE A 375 -7.31 -11.72 -32.38
N VAL A 376 -7.12 -10.90 -31.34
CA VAL A 376 -8.10 -9.93 -30.90
C VAL A 376 -7.46 -8.54 -30.99
N ALA A 377 -8.01 -7.67 -31.81
CA ALA A 377 -7.50 -6.32 -32.00
C ALA A 377 -8.31 -5.31 -31.17
N ILE A 378 -7.63 -4.64 -30.25
CA ILE A 378 -8.20 -3.57 -29.42
C ILE A 378 -7.86 -2.22 -30.07
N VAL A 379 -8.82 -1.59 -30.69
CA VAL A 379 -8.64 -0.29 -31.37
C VAL A 379 -9.02 0.85 -30.45
N TYR A 380 -8.07 1.76 -30.20
CA TYR A 380 -8.26 2.91 -29.31
C TYR A 380 -8.13 4.24 -30.07
N SER A 381 -9.10 5.15 -29.89
CA SER A 381 -9.03 6.52 -30.39
C SER A 381 -8.56 7.47 -29.29
N LYS A 382 -7.36 8.01 -29.45
CA LYS A 382 -6.79 8.99 -28.51
C LYS A 382 -7.62 10.29 -28.48
N GLU A 383 -8.13 10.73 -29.63
CA GLU A 383 -8.94 11.94 -29.73
C GLU A 383 -10.28 11.83 -29.00
N LYS A 384 -10.93 10.66 -29.09
CA LYS A 384 -12.21 10.40 -28.44
C LYS A 384 -12.08 9.78 -27.06
N ASN A 385 -10.90 9.36 -26.66
CA ASN A 385 -10.61 8.59 -25.43
C ASN A 385 -11.56 7.38 -25.27
N LYS A 386 -11.74 6.61 -26.35
CA LYS A 386 -12.67 5.47 -26.40
C LYS A 386 -12.12 4.32 -27.21
N TYR A 387 -12.56 3.13 -26.83
CA TYR A 387 -12.30 1.91 -27.57
C TYR A 387 -13.38 1.66 -28.61
N LEU A 388 -12.99 1.12 -29.75
CA LEU A 388 -13.90 0.64 -30.79
C LEU A 388 -14.34 -0.78 -30.43
N THR A 389 -15.64 -1.03 -30.43
CA THR A 389 -16.22 -2.36 -30.28
C THR A 389 -17.28 -2.59 -31.34
N LEU A 390 -17.42 -3.82 -31.79
CA LEU A 390 -18.51 -4.26 -32.65
C LEU A 390 -19.72 -4.64 -31.81
N ASN A 391 -20.94 -4.28 -32.31
CA ASN A 391 -22.17 -4.78 -31.67
C ASN A 391 -22.52 -6.15 -32.22
N TRP A 392 -22.62 -7.13 -31.33
CA TRP A 392 -23.09 -8.47 -31.68
C TRP A 392 -24.60 -8.54 -31.55
N HIS A 393 -25.30 -8.48 -32.68
CA HIS A 393 -26.76 -8.39 -32.69
C HIS A 393 -27.49 -9.64 -32.21
N GLU A 394 -26.92 -10.82 -32.39
CA GLU A 394 -27.55 -12.09 -32.02
C GLU A 394 -27.47 -12.42 -30.52
N GLN A 395 -26.48 -11.93 -29.79
CA GLN A 395 -26.27 -12.23 -28.36
C GLN A 395 -26.28 -11.00 -27.45
N GLY A 396 -26.53 -9.81 -27.98
CA GLY A 396 -26.69 -8.60 -27.18
C GLY A 396 -25.40 -8.04 -26.54
N GLY A 397 -24.21 -8.44 -27.03
CA GLY A 397 -22.91 -8.06 -26.51
C GLY A 397 -22.14 -7.06 -27.37
N ARG A 398 -21.02 -6.56 -26.81
CA ARG A 398 -20.00 -5.79 -27.54
C ARG A 398 -18.70 -6.57 -27.52
N LEU A 399 -18.08 -6.74 -28.69
CA LEU A 399 -16.82 -7.46 -28.84
C LEU A 399 -15.74 -6.56 -29.44
N PHE A 400 -14.49 -6.88 -29.15
CA PHE A 400 -13.37 -6.36 -29.91
C PHE A 400 -13.26 -7.11 -31.25
N ILE A 401 -12.53 -6.51 -32.20
CA ILE A 401 -12.35 -7.09 -33.52
C ILE A 401 -11.47 -8.34 -33.40
N GLY A 402 -11.97 -9.47 -33.86
CA GLY A 402 -11.25 -10.73 -33.85
C GLY A 402 -11.13 -11.33 -35.23
N GLY A 403 -10.09 -12.12 -35.49
CA GLY A 403 -9.96 -12.82 -36.74
C GLY A 403 -8.94 -13.96 -36.68
N THR A 404 -9.11 -14.96 -37.54
CA THR A 404 -8.19 -16.09 -37.66
C THR A 404 -7.03 -15.73 -38.61
N ARG A 405 -5.81 -16.02 -38.19
CA ARG A 405 -4.62 -15.79 -39.01
C ARG A 405 -4.58 -16.73 -40.21
N LYS A 406 -4.24 -16.17 -41.35
CA LYS A 406 -3.97 -16.95 -42.56
C LYS A 406 -2.56 -17.54 -42.52
N GLU A 407 -2.31 -18.54 -43.33
CA GLU A 407 -0.99 -19.16 -43.47
C GLU A 407 0.03 -18.08 -43.90
N ASN A 408 1.16 -17.98 -43.18
CA ASN A 408 2.22 -16.96 -43.38
C ASN A 408 1.84 -15.50 -43.08
N GLU A 409 0.71 -15.25 -42.43
CA GLU A 409 0.29 -13.91 -41.98
C GLU A 409 0.81 -13.66 -40.56
N SER A 410 1.47 -12.52 -40.32
CA SER A 410 1.82 -12.12 -38.94
C SER A 410 0.58 -11.67 -38.14
N ALA A 411 0.67 -11.66 -36.82
CA ALA A 411 -0.42 -11.19 -35.97
C ALA A 411 -0.83 -9.73 -36.30
N LEU A 412 0.14 -8.87 -36.58
CA LEU A 412 -0.11 -7.46 -36.95
C LEU A 412 -0.78 -7.32 -38.33
N GLU A 413 -0.40 -8.14 -39.29
CA GLU A 413 -1.02 -8.13 -40.62
C GLU A 413 -2.47 -8.62 -40.52
N CYS A 414 -2.71 -9.70 -39.79
CA CYS A 414 -4.04 -10.20 -39.49
C CYS A 414 -4.91 -9.11 -38.82
N ALA A 415 -4.39 -8.47 -37.78
CA ALA A 415 -5.11 -7.40 -37.08
C ALA A 415 -5.48 -6.23 -38.02
N LYS A 416 -4.55 -5.79 -38.87
CA LYS A 416 -4.80 -4.74 -39.82
C LYS A 416 -5.86 -5.12 -40.89
N ARG A 417 -5.80 -6.37 -41.37
CA ARG A 417 -6.77 -6.90 -42.32
C ARG A 417 -8.17 -6.96 -41.72
N GLU A 418 -8.31 -7.62 -40.55
CA GLU A 418 -9.60 -7.77 -39.87
C GLU A 418 -10.20 -6.40 -39.50
N ILE A 419 -9.39 -5.45 -38.99
CA ILE A 419 -9.88 -4.09 -38.72
C ILE A 419 -10.35 -3.40 -39.98
N ALA A 420 -9.62 -3.55 -41.09
CA ALA A 420 -10.03 -2.94 -42.38
C ALA A 420 -11.30 -3.58 -42.94
N GLU A 421 -11.44 -4.92 -42.87
CA GLU A 421 -12.61 -5.68 -43.32
C GLU A 421 -13.87 -5.29 -42.55
N GLU A 422 -13.75 -5.20 -41.18
CA GLU A 422 -14.90 -4.95 -40.31
C GLU A 422 -15.26 -3.46 -40.15
N THR A 423 -14.31 -2.55 -40.34
CA THR A 423 -14.52 -1.12 -40.01
C THR A 423 -14.18 -0.16 -41.12
N GLY A 424 -13.46 -0.58 -42.15
CA GLY A 424 -12.91 0.28 -43.20
C GLY A 424 -11.69 1.12 -42.76
N PHE A 425 -11.20 1.01 -41.55
CA PHE A 425 -10.02 1.76 -41.07
C PHE A 425 -8.73 1.13 -41.58
N THR A 426 -7.91 1.91 -42.29
CA THR A 426 -6.61 1.44 -42.84
C THR A 426 -5.40 2.17 -42.28
N LYS A 427 -5.59 3.34 -41.67
CA LYS A 427 -4.49 4.12 -41.05
C LYS A 427 -4.41 3.83 -39.56
N LEU A 428 -3.64 2.81 -39.21
CA LEU A 428 -3.49 2.33 -37.84
C LEU A 428 -2.02 2.38 -37.40
N LYS A 429 -1.78 2.72 -36.14
CA LYS A 429 -0.46 2.63 -35.50
C LYS A 429 -0.54 1.58 -34.41
N LEU A 430 0.34 0.58 -34.47
CA LEU A 430 0.49 -0.35 -33.36
C LEU A 430 1.00 0.42 -32.15
N ILE A 431 0.30 0.29 -31.01
CA ILE A 431 0.70 0.83 -29.73
C ILE A 431 1.42 -0.25 -28.93
N ARG A 432 0.82 -1.43 -28.87
CA ARG A 432 1.31 -2.56 -28.06
C ARG A 432 0.79 -3.89 -28.64
N GLU A 433 1.62 -4.91 -28.56
CA GLU A 433 1.23 -6.29 -28.74
C GLU A 433 1.11 -6.96 -27.35
N LEU A 434 0.01 -7.63 -27.08
CA LEU A 434 -0.22 -8.33 -25.82
C LEU A 434 0.32 -9.76 -25.91
N PRO A 435 0.64 -10.41 -24.77
CA PRO A 435 1.04 -11.80 -24.72
C PRO A 435 0.02 -12.71 -25.37
N ARG A 436 0.50 -13.85 -25.87
CA ARG A 436 -0.32 -14.90 -26.44
C ARG A 436 -1.05 -15.63 -25.32
N ILE A 437 -2.34 -15.97 -25.57
CA ILE A 437 -3.20 -16.72 -24.65
C ILE A 437 -3.76 -17.90 -25.40
N ASN A 438 -3.73 -19.09 -24.79
CA ASN A 438 -4.46 -20.25 -25.26
C ASN A 438 -5.84 -20.25 -24.56
N HIS A 439 -6.91 -20.00 -25.35
CA HIS A 439 -8.27 -19.98 -24.83
C HIS A 439 -9.07 -21.18 -25.31
N HIS A 440 -9.58 -21.97 -24.37
CA HIS A 440 -10.52 -23.07 -24.64
C HIS A 440 -11.95 -22.52 -24.66
N TYR A 441 -12.67 -22.70 -25.75
CA TYR A 441 -14.06 -22.24 -25.88
C TYR A 441 -14.94 -23.25 -26.56
N TYR A 442 -16.21 -23.25 -26.22
CA TYR A 442 -17.22 -24.01 -26.95
C TYR A 442 -17.53 -23.31 -28.27
N ALA A 443 -17.29 -24.00 -29.38
CA ALA A 443 -17.92 -23.61 -30.64
C ALA A 443 -19.38 -24.12 -30.59
N TYR A 444 -20.31 -23.21 -30.45
CA TYR A 444 -21.71 -23.54 -30.75
C TYR A 444 -21.83 -23.77 -32.26
N ASN A 445 -22.15 -25.00 -32.67
CA ASN A 445 -22.53 -25.33 -34.04
C ASN A 445 -23.93 -24.81 -34.33
#